data_1d770bbc23e7fb3565b1bd633388ee7c
#
_entry.id   1d770bbc23e7fb3565b1bd633388ee7c
#
_cell.length_a   1.000
_cell.length_b   1.000
_cell.length_c   1.000
_cell.angle_alpha   90.00
_cell.angle_beta   90.00
_cell.angle_gamma   90.00
#
_symmetry.space_group_name_H-M   'P 1'
#
loop_
_entity.id
_entity.type
_entity.pdbx_description
1 polymer ?
#
loop_
_entity_poly.entity_id
_entity_poly.type
_entity_poly.pdbx_seq_one_letter_code
_entity_poly.pdbx_strand_id
1 'polypeptide(L)'
;GGKSFDEKSWMYDILIEWLTAGAPKDPPNTPKVIDLEIYPKQAVLEGPGVSQRLTVRAKYSDGTDRDVTRETVYISSNSMSAKATADGVLVSGQPGEAFVMARFDQITTGTQILAIPNMPDFKFPNEPEGNYIDTHVYNKLKKVRITPSGLCDDNTFIRRAYLDIIGKLPEAAAVEKFVADNASTKRAKLVDELLNRPEFVKMWVMKWAELLQIRTDNNAFQYKNAILYFEWLRAQFEKNRPINEIVQDLLGAKGGTFSNPAGNFYQIQTDQLKLMENATQIFMGMRMQCAQCHNHPFDRWTMDDYYAFANFFSQIGRKGSEDNRERIIYNRGSGDVRHVVGNKIMPPKFLGGEVPDVKGKDRREVLAKWLASDDNPFFARNIANMVWAHFMGMGIVEPVDDVRISNPPSNPELLEELGKRLAKGGYDFKQLVRDICNSRTYQRTVQSNESNKADSTNFAKASIRRVRAEVLLDIISQVTNTQNKFRGLPNGASAVEIVDGRTSTFFLTTFGRATRDTVCSCEVALEPNLSQALHLLNGDTVNSKCVQGGFVKKALEAKKTPSQVIDELYLSCLARKPTATEKEKLMAFVGEKDRSDTDVLNDLFWAILNSKEFIFNH
;
A
#
# COMPACT_ATOMS: atom_id res chain seq x y z
N GLY A 1 -8.94 35.98 3.37
CA GLY A 1 -8.61 36.22 2.00
C GLY A 1 -7.21 36.77 1.87
N GLY A 2 -6.38 36.14 1.03
CA GLY A 2 -5.05 36.66 0.70
C GLY A 2 -5.09 37.58 -0.50
N LYS A 3 -4.00 38.27 -0.78
CA LYS A 3 -3.80 39.07 -1.98
C LYS A 3 -3.58 38.08 -3.16
N SER A 4 -4.50 38.05 -4.11
CA SER A 4 -4.45 37.11 -5.25
C SER A 4 -3.46 37.52 -6.33
N PHE A 5 -3.26 38.83 -6.52
CA PHE A 5 -2.29 39.40 -7.47
C PHE A 5 -1.90 40.82 -7.06
N ASP A 6 -0.80 41.31 -7.60
CA ASP A 6 -0.30 42.65 -7.34
C ASP A 6 -0.99 43.69 -8.24
N GLU A 7 -1.19 44.92 -7.72
CA GLU A 7 -1.73 46.04 -8.49
C GLU A 7 -0.85 46.47 -9.68
N LYS A 8 0.41 46.02 -9.70
CA LYS A 8 1.33 46.24 -10.84
C LYS A 8 1.44 45.04 -11.76
N SER A 9 0.56 44.04 -11.60
CA SER A 9 0.56 42.84 -12.45
C SER A 9 -0.34 43.03 -13.68
N TRP A 10 0.02 42.36 -14.75
CA TRP A 10 -0.83 42.31 -15.96
C TRP A 10 -2.24 41.77 -15.68
N MET A 11 -2.40 40.90 -14.68
CA MET A 11 -3.73 40.39 -14.26
C MET A 11 -4.60 41.50 -13.67
N TYR A 12 -4.00 42.45 -12.95
CA TYR A 12 -4.70 43.61 -12.42
C TYR A 12 -5.17 44.53 -13.58
N ASP A 13 -4.28 44.75 -14.55
CA ASP A 13 -4.62 45.58 -15.74
C ASP A 13 -5.79 44.98 -16.51
N ILE A 14 -5.79 43.65 -16.79
CA ILE A 14 -6.91 42.96 -17.45
C ILE A 14 -8.21 43.09 -16.64
N LEU A 15 -8.12 42.92 -15.29
CA LEU A 15 -9.30 43.06 -14.44
C LEU A 15 -9.90 44.49 -14.50
N ILE A 16 -9.04 45.52 -14.46
CA ILE A 16 -9.48 46.90 -14.58
C ILE A 16 -10.10 47.18 -15.96
N GLU A 17 -9.48 46.65 -17.01
CA GLU A 17 -10.00 46.78 -18.37
C GLU A 17 -11.39 46.12 -18.51
N TRP A 18 -11.55 44.89 -17.97
CA TRP A 18 -12.84 44.20 -17.98
C TRP A 18 -13.91 44.92 -17.14
N LEU A 19 -13.55 45.44 -15.96
CA LEU A 19 -14.46 46.26 -15.14
C LEU A 19 -14.86 47.57 -15.86
N THR A 20 -13.88 48.22 -16.49
CA THR A 20 -14.10 49.46 -17.24
C THR A 20 -15.03 49.23 -18.45
N ALA A 21 -14.96 48.05 -19.06
CA ALA A 21 -15.86 47.63 -20.12
C ALA A 21 -17.29 47.26 -19.65
N GLY A 22 -17.58 47.42 -18.34
CA GLY A 22 -18.89 47.11 -17.77
C GLY A 22 -19.07 45.67 -17.32
N ALA A 23 -17.96 44.93 -17.08
CA ALA A 23 -17.93 43.56 -16.63
C ALA A 23 -18.83 42.62 -17.49
N PRO A 24 -18.64 42.58 -18.82
CA PRO A 24 -19.46 41.78 -19.71
C PRO A 24 -19.39 40.30 -19.36
N LYS A 25 -20.52 39.62 -19.46
CA LYS A 25 -20.55 38.14 -19.33
C LYS A 25 -20.06 37.52 -20.64
N ASP A 26 -19.41 36.35 -20.50
CA ASP A 26 -19.02 35.57 -21.67
C ASP A 26 -20.23 35.24 -22.55
N PRO A 27 -20.10 35.33 -23.86
CA PRO A 27 -21.11 34.83 -24.79
C PRO A 27 -21.39 33.34 -24.56
N PRO A 28 -22.64 32.87 -24.84
CA PRO A 28 -22.99 31.45 -24.64
C PRO A 28 -22.09 30.46 -25.38
N ASN A 29 -21.47 30.89 -26.49
CA ASN A 29 -20.60 30.07 -27.34
C ASN A 29 -19.11 30.29 -27.06
N THR A 30 -18.72 30.91 -25.94
CA THR A 30 -17.31 31.08 -25.59
C THR A 30 -16.63 29.71 -25.52
N PRO A 31 -15.54 29.50 -26.27
CA PRO A 31 -14.79 28.25 -26.24
C PRO A 31 -14.32 27.89 -24.83
N LYS A 32 -14.54 26.65 -24.43
CA LYS A 32 -14.12 26.14 -23.11
C LYS A 32 -12.82 25.37 -23.23
N VAL A 33 -11.98 25.43 -22.21
CA VAL A 33 -10.80 24.58 -22.10
C VAL A 33 -11.25 23.13 -21.94
N ILE A 34 -10.74 22.24 -22.81
CA ILE A 34 -11.07 20.82 -22.82
C ILE A 34 -9.89 19.92 -22.51
N ASP A 35 -8.65 20.42 -22.69
CA ASP A 35 -7.42 19.69 -22.38
C ASP A 35 -6.28 20.67 -22.06
N LEU A 36 -5.28 20.18 -21.30
CA LEU A 36 -4.11 20.95 -20.91
C LEU A 36 -2.86 20.11 -21.09
N GLU A 37 -1.92 20.56 -21.89
CA GLU A 37 -0.65 19.90 -22.12
C GLU A 37 0.50 20.71 -21.51
N ILE A 38 1.47 20.02 -20.93
CA ILE A 38 2.71 20.63 -20.40
C ILE A 38 3.93 20.00 -21.07
N TYR A 39 4.91 20.82 -21.35
CA TYR A 39 6.20 20.43 -21.94
C TYR A 39 7.34 21.06 -21.14
N PRO A 40 8.45 20.28 -20.92
CA PRO A 40 8.60 18.86 -21.25
C PRO A 40 7.70 17.98 -20.37
N LYS A 41 7.36 16.77 -20.84
CA LYS A 41 6.60 15.77 -20.04
C LYS A 41 7.40 15.23 -18.86
N GLN A 42 8.73 15.24 -18.97
CA GLN A 42 9.68 14.92 -17.94
C GLN A 42 10.97 15.72 -18.18
N ALA A 43 11.62 16.19 -17.11
CA ALA A 43 12.92 16.82 -17.19
C ALA A 43 13.91 16.22 -16.20
N VAL A 44 15.17 16.09 -16.64
CA VAL A 44 16.31 15.73 -15.78
C VAL A 44 17.21 16.95 -15.67
N LEU A 45 17.40 17.44 -14.43
CA LEU A 45 18.19 18.62 -14.14
C LEU A 45 19.43 18.21 -13.37
N GLU A 46 20.60 18.44 -13.93
CA GLU A 46 21.89 17.97 -13.40
C GLU A 46 22.57 19.07 -12.58
N GLY A 47 22.59 18.88 -11.28
CA GLY A 47 23.14 19.85 -10.32
C GLY A 47 22.14 20.92 -9.90
N PRO A 48 22.46 21.67 -8.84
CA PRO A 48 21.61 22.75 -8.33
C PRO A 48 21.66 24.00 -9.21
N GLY A 49 20.57 24.77 -9.25
CA GLY A 49 20.47 26.05 -9.98
C GLY A 49 20.29 25.91 -11.50
N VAL A 50 20.18 24.69 -12.00
CA VAL A 50 19.88 24.47 -13.44
C VAL A 50 18.43 24.82 -13.72
N SER A 51 18.20 25.59 -14.78
CA SER A 51 16.85 26.06 -15.15
C SER A 51 16.32 25.33 -16.39
N GLN A 52 15.02 25.09 -16.38
CA GLN A 52 14.25 24.53 -17.50
C GLN A 52 12.98 25.33 -17.67
N ARG A 53 12.74 25.83 -18.88
CA ARG A 53 11.45 26.49 -19.19
C ARG A 53 10.37 25.43 -19.43
N LEU A 54 9.21 25.67 -18.83
CA LEU A 54 7.97 24.96 -19.13
C LEU A 54 7.17 25.71 -20.19
N THR A 55 6.39 24.98 -20.96
CA THR A 55 5.34 25.52 -21.83
C THR A 55 4.05 24.77 -21.50
N VAL A 56 2.97 25.51 -21.26
CA VAL A 56 1.63 24.97 -21.01
C VAL A 56 0.70 25.43 -22.12
N ARG A 57 0.07 24.47 -22.80
CA ARG A 57 -0.89 24.72 -23.88
C ARG A 57 -2.28 24.24 -23.49
N ALA A 58 -3.26 25.15 -23.57
CA ALA A 58 -4.66 24.82 -23.36
C ALA A 58 -5.33 24.59 -24.74
N LYS A 59 -6.06 23.46 -24.87
CA LYS A 59 -6.92 23.16 -26.03
C LYS A 59 -8.34 23.58 -25.73
N TYR A 60 -8.99 24.19 -26.69
CA TYR A 60 -10.34 24.70 -26.56
C TYR A 60 -11.36 23.88 -27.36
N SER A 61 -12.62 23.96 -26.96
CA SER A 61 -13.74 23.23 -27.56
C SER A 61 -14.03 23.55 -29.02
N ASP A 62 -13.50 24.64 -29.54
CA ASP A 62 -13.58 25.06 -30.95
C ASP A 62 -12.41 24.52 -31.80
N GLY A 63 -11.53 23.72 -31.23
CA GLY A 63 -10.36 23.13 -31.89
C GLY A 63 -9.12 24.03 -31.89
N THR A 64 -9.21 25.25 -31.32
CA THR A 64 -8.04 26.12 -31.15
C THR A 64 -7.19 25.72 -29.95
N ASP A 65 -5.94 26.17 -29.94
CA ASP A 65 -5.05 26.05 -28.79
C ASP A 65 -4.30 27.35 -28.49
N ARG A 66 -3.90 27.54 -27.23
CA ARG A 66 -3.20 28.74 -26.79
C ARG A 66 -2.10 28.40 -25.76
N ASP A 67 -1.00 29.12 -25.81
CA ASP A 67 -0.01 29.15 -24.77
C ASP A 67 -0.56 29.89 -23.53
N VAL A 68 -0.72 29.16 -22.43
CA VAL A 68 -1.24 29.67 -21.15
C VAL A 68 -0.19 29.56 -20.04
N THR A 69 1.08 29.51 -20.42
CA THR A 69 2.20 29.28 -19.47
C THR A 69 2.20 30.32 -18.35
N ARG A 70 1.93 31.59 -18.65
CA ARG A 70 1.95 32.67 -17.64
C ARG A 70 0.66 32.76 -16.81
N GLU A 71 -0.45 32.24 -17.35
CA GLU A 71 -1.75 32.19 -16.68
C GLU A 71 -1.91 30.95 -15.80
N THR A 72 -0.95 30.06 -15.87
CA THR A 72 -0.96 28.76 -15.16
C THR A 72 -0.42 28.91 -13.74
N VAL A 73 -1.09 28.29 -12.79
CA VAL A 73 -0.60 28.16 -11.39
C VAL A 73 0.27 26.91 -11.28
N TYR A 74 1.51 27.08 -10.82
CA TYR A 74 2.46 25.98 -10.64
C TYR A 74 2.60 25.62 -9.17
N ILE A 75 2.54 24.32 -8.87
CA ILE A 75 2.76 23.78 -7.51
C ILE A 75 3.73 22.61 -7.61
N SER A 76 4.85 22.69 -6.89
CA SER A 76 5.81 21.60 -6.79
C SER A 76 5.50 20.70 -5.59
N SER A 77 5.51 19.39 -5.77
CA SER A 77 5.38 18.41 -4.67
C SER A 77 6.62 18.37 -3.77
N ASN A 78 7.78 18.82 -4.30
CA ASN A 78 9.04 18.88 -3.57
C ASN A 78 9.85 20.12 -4.02
N SER A 79 9.58 21.25 -3.38
CA SER A 79 10.24 22.52 -3.69
C SER A 79 11.73 22.56 -3.35
N MET A 80 12.23 21.61 -2.55
CA MET A 80 13.66 21.45 -2.28
C MET A 80 14.42 20.89 -3.49
N SER A 81 13.78 20.04 -4.28
CA SER A 81 14.38 19.42 -5.47
C SER A 81 14.10 20.21 -6.75
N ALA A 82 12.89 20.76 -6.91
CA ALA A 82 12.58 21.62 -8.05
C ALA A 82 11.51 22.67 -7.67
N LYS A 83 11.75 23.91 -8.01
CA LYS A 83 10.82 25.02 -7.79
C LYS A 83 10.44 25.64 -9.13
N ALA A 84 9.14 25.88 -9.35
CA ALA A 84 8.63 26.60 -10.50
C ALA A 84 8.35 28.07 -10.15
N THR A 85 8.70 29.00 -11.04
CA THR A 85 8.29 30.42 -10.96
C THR A 85 6.92 30.60 -11.61
N ALA A 86 6.27 31.74 -11.37
CA ALA A 86 5.01 32.10 -12.01
C ALA A 86 5.11 32.16 -13.55
N ASP A 87 6.29 32.48 -14.10
CA ASP A 87 6.54 32.53 -15.54
C ASP A 87 6.86 31.15 -16.17
N GLY A 88 6.68 30.06 -15.42
CA GLY A 88 6.94 28.72 -15.92
C GLY A 88 8.41 28.35 -16.04
N VAL A 89 9.30 28.94 -15.24
CA VAL A 89 10.70 28.54 -15.18
C VAL A 89 10.91 27.62 -13.99
N LEU A 90 11.37 26.40 -14.24
CA LEU A 90 11.85 25.47 -13.23
C LEU A 90 13.29 25.79 -12.84
N VAL A 91 13.60 25.65 -11.56
CA VAL A 91 14.97 25.74 -11.04
C VAL A 91 15.22 24.54 -10.16
N SER A 92 16.30 23.78 -10.45
CA SER A 92 16.71 22.63 -9.64
C SER A 92 17.33 23.06 -8.31
N GLY A 93 17.08 22.25 -7.28
CA GLY A 93 17.65 22.38 -5.95
C GLY A 93 18.50 21.16 -5.57
N GLN A 94 18.18 20.53 -4.44
CA GLN A 94 18.83 19.32 -3.97
C GLN A 94 18.46 18.10 -4.84
N PRO A 95 19.34 17.10 -4.96
CA PRO A 95 19.01 15.85 -5.62
C PRO A 95 17.74 15.22 -5.03
N GLY A 96 16.84 14.79 -5.91
CA GLY A 96 15.55 14.21 -5.55
C GLY A 96 14.55 14.32 -6.69
N GLU A 97 13.33 13.93 -6.40
CA GLU A 97 12.22 13.95 -7.36
C GLU A 97 11.18 14.98 -6.96
N ALA A 98 10.61 15.65 -7.95
CA ALA A 98 9.48 16.54 -7.79
C ALA A 98 8.47 16.32 -8.93
N PHE A 99 7.20 16.41 -8.62
CA PHE A 99 6.17 16.58 -9.62
C PHE A 99 5.70 18.03 -9.61
N VAL A 100 5.84 18.71 -10.73
CA VAL A 100 5.38 20.10 -10.87
C VAL A 100 4.03 20.09 -11.56
N MET A 101 3.01 20.33 -10.76
CA MET A 101 1.63 20.45 -11.20
C MET A 101 1.41 21.82 -11.85
N ALA A 102 0.71 21.85 -12.96
CA ALA A 102 0.26 23.02 -13.71
C ALA A 102 -1.26 23.03 -13.76
N ARG A 103 -1.88 24.09 -13.29
CA ARG A 103 -3.34 24.24 -13.26
C ARG A 103 -3.75 25.52 -14.00
N PHE A 104 -4.62 25.35 -14.98
CA PHE A 104 -5.25 26.44 -15.71
C PHE A 104 -6.75 26.17 -15.82
N ASP A 105 -7.58 27.18 -15.53
CA ASP A 105 -9.02 27.04 -15.39
C ASP A 105 -9.40 25.88 -14.44
N GLN A 106 -10.10 24.87 -14.90
CA GLN A 106 -10.52 23.70 -14.12
C GLN A 106 -9.69 22.45 -14.40
N ILE A 107 -8.68 22.54 -15.27
CA ILE A 107 -7.87 21.40 -15.68
C ILE A 107 -6.50 21.44 -15.02
N THR A 108 -6.05 20.27 -14.59
CA THR A 108 -4.74 20.07 -13.97
C THR A 108 -3.94 19.06 -14.81
N THR A 109 -2.68 19.40 -15.06
CA THR A 109 -1.67 18.51 -15.65
C THR A 109 -0.36 18.67 -14.88
N GLY A 110 0.71 18.01 -15.29
CA GLY A 110 2.01 18.21 -14.65
C GLY A 110 3.15 17.49 -15.34
N THR A 111 4.36 17.73 -14.81
CA THR A 111 5.60 17.17 -15.31
C THR A 111 6.46 16.62 -14.18
N GLN A 112 7.08 15.47 -14.42
CA GLN A 112 8.03 14.88 -13.46
C GLN A 112 9.42 15.49 -13.64
N ILE A 113 10.01 15.93 -12.55
CA ILE A 113 11.34 16.52 -12.52
C ILE A 113 12.26 15.63 -11.69
N LEU A 114 13.38 15.26 -12.27
CA LEU A 114 14.46 14.55 -11.61
C LEU A 114 15.64 15.51 -11.45
N ALA A 115 15.85 16.00 -10.24
CA ALA A 115 17.06 16.72 -9.90
C ALA A 115 18.13 15.70 -9.52
N ILE A 116 19.18 15.59 -10.32
CA ILE A 116 20.24 14.60 -10.14
C ILE A 116 21.55 15.26 -9.74
N PRO A 117 22.45 14.58 -8.99
CA PRO A 117 23.75 15.14 -8.67
C PRO A 117 24.59 15.36 -9.92
N ASN A 118 25.43 16.41 -9.91
CA ASN A 118 26.41 16.61 -10.97
C ASN A 118 27.57 15.61 -10.79
N MET A 119 27.51 14.49 -11.51
CA MET A 119 28.50 13.40 -11.45
C MET A 119 28.80 12.91 -12.89
N PRO A 120 29.60 13.65 -13.68
CA PRO A 120 29.86 13.33 -15.08
C PRO A 120 30.53 11.95 -15.26
N ASP A 121 31.33 11.52 -14.30
CA ASP A 121 32.04 10.25 -14.31
C ASP A 121 31.29 9.08 -13.66
N PHE A 122 29.99 9.28 -13.34
CA PHE A 122 29.19 8.23 -12.70
C PHE A 122 29.11 6.98 -13.59
N LYS A 123 29.54 5.85 -13.01
CA LYS A 123 29.42 4.54 -13.64
C LYS A 123 28.54 3.67 -12.75
N PHE A 124 27.43 3.21 -13.32
CA PHE A 124 26.60 2.22 -12.65
C PHE A 124 27.37 0.90 -12.55
N PRO A 125 27.38 0.21 -11.40
CA PRO A 125 28.08 -1.06 -11.25
C PRO A 125 27.48 -2.12 -12.19
N ASN A 126 28.30 -3.08 -12.59
CA ASN A 126 27.83 -4.23 -13.37
C ASN A 126 27.09 -5.20 -12.43
N GLU A 127 25.85 -4.86 -12.10
CA GLU A 127 24.99 -5.65 -11.22
C GLU A 127 24.19 -6.67 -12.04
N PRO A 128 24.26 -7.96 -11.70
CA PRO A 128 23.40 -8.95 -12.34
C PRO A 128 21.92 -8.69 -12.00
N GLU A 129 21.05 -9.04 -12.92
CA GLU A 129 19.59 -8.96 -12.75
C GLU A 129 19.04 -10.34 -12.37
N GLY A 130 18.14 -10.41 -11.41
CA GLY A 130 17.41 -11.62 -11.06
C GLY A 130 16.20 -11.83 -11.98
N ASN A 131 15.50 -10.72 -12.31
CA ASN A 131 14.37 -10.73 -13.23
C ASN A 131 14.08 -9.29 -13.74
N TYR A 132 12.96 -9.13 -14.47
CA TYR A 132 12.52 -7.86 -15.07
C TYR A 132 12.37 -6.69 -14.08
N ILE A 133 12.06 -6.98 -12.81
CA ILE A 133 11.96 -5.96 -11.76
C ILE A 133 13.30 -5.23 -11.62
N ASP A 134 14.38 -5.98 -11.56
CA ASP A 134 15.72 -5.42 -11.42
C ASP A 134 16.09 -4.57 -12.63
N THR A 135 15.71 -4.99 -13.85
CA THR A 135 15.92 -4.22 -15.08
C THR A 135 15.32 -2.82 -14.96
N HIS A 136 14.04 -2.72 -14.55
CA HIS A 136 13.36 -1.43 -14.40
C HIS A 136 13.92 -0.60 -13.24
N VAL A 137 14.18 -1.22 -12.09
CA VAL A 137 14.79 -0.54 -10.94
C VAL A 137 16.19 -0.02 -11.30
N TYR A 138 17.04 -0.83 -11.94
CA TYR A 138 18.38 -0.41 -12.30
C TYR A 138 18.39 0.68 -13.37
N ASN A 139 17.47 0.65 -14.32
CA ASN A 139 17.32 1.73 -15.29
C ASN A 139 16.97 3.06 -14.60
N LYS A 140 16.09 3.04 -13.62
CA LYS A 140 15.78 4.23 -12.81
C LYS A 140 17.01 4.68 -12.01
N LEU A 141 17.69 3.76 -11.30
CA LEU A 141 18.88 4.05 -10.50
C LEU A 141 20.02 4.64 -11.35
N LYS A 142 20.25 4.11 -12.55
CA LYS A 142 21.20 4.68 -13.53
C LYS A 142 20.84 6.14 -13.86
N LYS A 143 19.57 6.40 -14.12
CA LYS A 143 19.05 7.72 -14.47
C LYS A 143 19.24 8.74 -13.35
N VAL A 144 19.00 8.32 -12.10
CA VAL A 144 19.13 9.21 -10.91
C VAL A 144 20.53 9.16 -10.28
N ARG A 145 21.49 8.43 -10.88
CA ARG A 145 22.89 8.28 -10.42
C ARG A 145 23.01 7.71 -9.00
N ILE A 146 22.23 6.71 -8.70
CA ILE A 146 22.25 6.00 -7.42
C ILE A 146 22.79 4.58 -7.64
N THR A 147 23.70 4.15 -6.78
CA THR A 147 24.23 2.80 -6.74
C THR A 147 23.40 1.94 -5.77
N PRO A 148 22.94 0.75 -6.15
CA PRO A 148 22.23 -0.12 -5.24
C PRO A 148 23.14 -0.66 -4.13
N SER A 149 22.55 -0.98 -2.98
CA SER A 149 23.23 -1.70 -1.90
C SER A 149 23.48 -3.17 -2.28
N GLY A 150 24.38 -3.83 -1.59
CA GLY A 150 24.63 -5.26 -1.75
C GLY A 150 23.41 -6.13 -1.40
N LEU A 151 23.52 -7.44 -1.64
CA LEU A 151 22.50 -8.39 -1.17
C LEU A 151 22.64 -8.60 0.33
N CYS A 152 21.51 -8.89 0.99
CA CYS A 152 21.52 -9.35 2.37
C CYS A 152 22.08 -10.79 2.46
N ASP A 153 22.56 -11.17 3.63
CA ASP A 153 22.96 -12.53 3.94
C ASP A 153 21.76 -13.48 4.00
N ASP A 154 22.03 -14.77 4.12
CA ASP A 154 20.99 -15.79 4.12
C ASP A 154 20.16 -15.82 5.41
N ASN A 155 20.74 -15.44 6.55
CA ASN A 155 19.99 -15.31 7.80
C ASN A 155 18.95 -14.19 7.71
N THR A 156 19.34 -13.03 7.19
CA THR A 156 18.45 -11.90 6.93
C THR A 156 17.39 -12.27 5.90
N PHE A 157 17.77 -12.95 4.81
CA PHE A 157 16.84 -13.36 3.77
C PHE A 157 15.74 -14.30 4.26
N ILE A 158 16.13 -15.41 4.96
CA ILE A 158 15.13 -16.37 5.45
C ILE A 158 14.18 -15.73 6.45
N ARG A 159 14.69 -14.90 7.39
CA ARG A 159 13.85 -14.19 8.35
C ARG A 159 12.88 -13.24 7.65
N ARG A 160 13.36 -12.44 6.72
CA ARG A 160 12.55 -11.50 5.92
C ARG A 160 11.46 -12.23 5.14
N ALA A 161 11.83 -13.27 4.41
CA ALA A 161 10.89 -14.06 3.60
C ALA A 161 9.77 -14.69 4.46
N TYR A 162 10.11 -15.27 5.60
CA TYR A 162 9.12 -15.83 6.52
C TYR A 162 8.16 -14.77 7.07
N LEU A 163 8.68 -13.63 7.51
CA LEU A 163 7.84 -12.53 8.04
C LEU A 163 6.93 -11.94 6.98
N ASP A 164 7.45 -11.70 5.77
CA ASP A 164 6.71 -11.02 4.72
C ASP A 164 5.71 -11.95 4.01
N ILE A 165 6.08 -13.20 3.75
CA ILE A 165 5.22 -14.12 3.00
C ILE A 165 4.17 -14.75 3.90
N ILE A 166 4.55 -15.19 5.11
CA ILE A 166 3.68 -16.00 5.98
C ILE A 166 3.45 -15.43 7.40
N GLY A 167 4.07 -14.32 7.77
CA GLY A 167 3.89 -13.69 9.08
C GLY A 167 4.37 -14.53 10.25
N LYS A 168 5.41 -15.35 10.06
CA LYS A 168 6.02 -16.23 11.08
C LYS A 168 7.53 -16.04 11.13
N LEU A 169 8.17 -16.54 12.17
CA LEU A 169 9.62 -16.72 12.21
C LEU A 169 9.97 -18.14 11.74
N PRO A 170 11.15 -18.33 11.11
CA PRO A 170 11.65 -19.66 10.81
C PRO A 170 12.04 -20.38 12.11
N GLU A 171 11.88 -21.70 12.15
CA GLU A 171 12.39 -22.52 13.24
C GLU A 171 13.93 -22.58 13.17
N ALA A 172 14.61 -22.70 14.31
CA ALA A 172 16.07 -22.74 14.39
C ALA A 172 16.70 -23.77 13.43
N ALA A 173 16.14 -24.98 13.38
CA ALA A 173 16.60 -26.03 12.47
C ALA A 173 16.43 -25.67 10.98
N ALA A 174 15.36 -24.93 10.62
CA ALA A 174 15.14 -24.45 9.27
C ALA A 174 16.18 -23.39 8.88
N VAL A 175 16.54 -22.48 9.80
CA VAL A 175 17.60 -21.50 9.60
C VAL A 175 18.94 -22.19 9.34
N GLU A 176 19.35 -23.11 10.20
CA GLU A 176 20.62 -23.83 10.08
C GLU A 176 20.70 -24.63 8.77
N LYS A 177 19.62 -25.33 8.41
CA LYS A 177 19.53 -26.07 7.14
C LYS A 177 19.65 -25.13 5.93
N PHE A 178 18.95 -24.00 5.93
CA PHE A 178 18.96 -23.05 4.83
C PHE A 178 20.32 -22.38 4.65
N VAL A 179 20.96 -21.98 5.74
CA VAL A 179 22.29 -21.37 5.71
C VAL A 179 23.35 -22.35 5.23
N ALA A 180 23.26 -23.62 5.65
CA ALA A 180 24.18 -24.67 5.23
C ALA A 180 24.00 -25.13 3.77
N ASP A 181 22.87 -24.85 3.15
CA ASP A 181 22.62 -25.18 1.73
C ASP A 181 23.41 -24.23 0.82
N ASN A 182 24.28 -24.79 -0.02
CA ASN A 182 25.09 -24.02 -0.98
C ASN A 182 24.44 -23.91 -2.37
N ALA A 183 23.21 -24.40 -2.58
CA ALA A 183 22.53 -24.34 -3.86
C ALA A 183 22.18 -22.90 -4.22
N SER A 184 22.54 -22.47 -5.43
CA SER A 184 22.21 -21.12 -5.96
C SER A 184 20.72 -20.86 -6.03
N THR A 185 19.88 -21.90 -6.08
CA THR A 185 18.41 -21.84 -6.17
C THR A 185 17.71 -21.88 -4.81
N LYS A 186 18.44 -21.94 -3.68
CA LYS A 186 17.85 -22.13 -2.35
C LYS A 186 16.84 -21.04 -1.97
N ARG A 187 17.11 -19.78 -2.31
CA ARG A 187 16.20 -18.66 -2.03
C ARG A 187 14.89 -18.78 -2.81
N ALA A 188 14.95 -19.13 -4.09
CA ALA A 188 13.75 -19.33 -4.91
C ALA A 188 12.93 -20.53 -4.42
N LYS A 189 13.58 -21.64 -4.04
CA LYS A 189 12.90 -22.82 -3.45
C LYS A 189 12.21 -22.46 -2.15
N LEU A 190 12.86 -21.66 -1.28
CA LEU A 190 12.25 -21.19 -0.04
C LEU A 190 11.00 -20.35 -0.31
N VAL A 191 11.05 -19.42 -1.27
CA VAL A 191 9.88 -18.63 -1.66
C VAL A 191 8.73 -19.52 -2.11
N ASP A 192 9.00 -20.51 -2.96
CA ASP A 192 7.99 -21.47 -3.44
C ASP A 192 7.39 -22.32 -2.31
N GLU A 193 8.22 -22.74 -1.35
CA GLU A 193 7.76 -23.46 -0.17
C GLU A 193 6.81 -22.59 0.67
N LEU A 194 7.20 -21.35 0.96
CA LEU A 194 6.40 -20.43 1.78
C LEU A 194 5.07 -20.05 1.12
N LEU A 195 5.04 -19.87 -0.21
CA LEU A 195 3.82 -19.59 -0.98
C LEU A 195 2.79 -20.73 -0.90
N ASN A 196 3.22 -21.96 -0.62
CA ASN A 196 2.35 -23.12 -0.51
C ASN A 196 1.90 -23.43 0.93
N ARG A 197 2.38 -22.67 1.91
CA ARG A 197 1.97 -22.84 3.32
C ARG A 197 0.60 -22.20 3.59
N PRO A 198 -0.22 -22.79 4.48
CA PRO A 198 -1.53 -22.24 4.84
C PRO A 198 -1.44 -20.85 5.49
N GLU A 199 -0.32 -20.51 6.11
CA GLU A 199 -0.10 -19.20 6.72
C GLU A 199 -0.04 -18.08 5.68
N PHE A 200 0.37 -18.37 4.43
CA PHE A 200 0.29 -17.42 3.32
C PHE A 200 -1.17 -16.95 3.10
N VAL A 201 -2.09 -17.89 3.08
CA VAL A 201 -3.52 -17.59 2.94
C VAL A 201 -4.01 -16.73 4.11
N LYS A 202 -3.68 -17.11 5.35
CA LYS A 202 -4.08 -16.36 6.55
C LYS A 202 -3.62 -14.90 6.51
N MET A 203 -2.37 -14.67 6.10
CA MET A 203 -1.78 -13.33 5.98
C MET A 203 -2.52 -12.46 4.97
N TRP A 204 -2.80 -13.00 3.79
CA TRP A 204 -3.46 -12.25 2.73
C TRP A 204 -4.95 -12.07 2.95
N VAL A 205 -5.63 -13.04 3.55
CA VAL A 205 -7.03 -12.90 3.97
C VAL A 205 -7.18 -11.79 5.01
N MET A 206 -6.27 -11.69 5.98
CA MET A 206 -6.25 -10.57 6.94
C MET A 206 -6.18 -9.22 6.22
N LYS A 207 -5.24 -9.05 5.26
CA LYS A 207 -5.06 -7.80 4.51
C LYS A 207 -6.28 -7.44 3.65
N TRP A 208 -6.85 -8.42 2.97
CA TRP A 208 -8.07 -8.20 2.18
C TRP A 208 -9.30 -7.96 3.05
N ALA A 209 -9.37 -8.57 4.23
CA ALA A 209 -10.45 -8.29 5.20
C ALA A 209 -10.41 -6.83 5.72
N GLU A 210 -9.21 -6.22 5.76
CA GLU A 210 -9.07 -4.78 6.05
C GLU A 210 -9.64 -3.93 4.91
N LEU A 211 -9.19 -4.16 3.67
CA LEU A 211 -9.67 -3.45 2.49
C LEU A 211 -11.18 -3.58 2.30
N LEU A 212 -11.74 -4.77 2.56
CA LEU A 212 -13.16 -5.07 2.45
C LEU A 212 -13.95 -4.69 3.72
N GLN A 213 -13.32 -4.04 4.68
CA GLN A 213 -13.92 -3.54 5.93
C GLN A 213 -14.71 -4.61 6.70
N ILE A 214 -14.21 -5.86 6.77
CA ILE A 214 -14.89 -6.94 7.49
C ILE A 214 -14.85 -6.66 9.00
N ARG A 215 -15.91 -6.01 9.51
CA ARG A 215 -16.11 -5.68 10.91
C ARG A 215 -17.59 -5.66 11.25
N THR A 216 -17.93 -6.03 12.47
CA THR A 216 -19.30 -5.93 12.93
C THR A 216 -19.73 -4.48 13.15
N ASP A 217 -21.01 -4.20 12.92
CA ASP A 217 -21.67 -2.99 13.38
C ASP A 217 -22.75 -3.33 14.42
N ASN A 218 -23.32 -2.32 15.04
CA ASN A 218 -24.28 -2.54 16.12
C ASN A 218 -25.68 -2.94 15.60
N ASN A 219 -25.94 -2.87 14.29
CA ASN A 219 -27.30 -2.97 13.75
C ASN A 219 -27.47 -4.05 12.66
N ALA A 220 -26.78 -3.93 11.55
CA ALA A 220 -27.08 -4.71 10.34
C ALA A 220 -26.04 -5.80 10.05
N PHE A 221 -24.77 -5.57 10.37
CA PHE A 221 -23.69 -6.50 10.06
C PHE A 221 -23.18 -7.19 11.33
N GLN A 222 -23.74 -8.36 11.63
CA GLN A 222 -23.43 -9.13 12.83
C GLN A 222 -22.26 -10.10 12.60
N TYR A 223 -21.79 -10.71 13.69
CA TYR A 223 -20.64 -11.64 13.65
C TYR A 223 -20.83 -12.82 12.67
N LYS A 224 -22.07 -13.32 12.50
CA LYS A 224 -22.37 -14.37 11.53
C LYS A 224 -22.09 -13.91 10.10
N ASN A 225 -22.43 -12.68 9.76
CA ASN A 225 -22.15 -12.10 8.45
C ASN A 225 -20.63 -11.95 8.23
N ALA A 226 -19.94 -11.43 9.27
CA ALA A 226 -18.48 -11.23 9.22
C ALA A 226 -17.75 -12.56 9.01
N ILE A 227 -18.09 -13.62 9.76
CA ILE A 227 -17.42 -14.92 9.62
C ILE A 227 -17.70 -15.57 8.27
N LEU A 228 -18.95 -15.52 7.77
CA LEU A 228 -19.28 -16.09 6.46
C LEU A 228 -18.53 -15.36 5.34
N TYR A 229 -18.42 -14.03 5.43
CA TYR A 229 -17.70 -13.23 4.45
C TYR A 229 -16.20 -13.49 4.51
N PHE A 230 -15.63 -13.57 5.70
CA PHE A 230 -14.22 -13.89 5.93
C PHE A 230 -13.87 -15.31 5.42
N GLU A 231 -14.72 -16.31 5.70
CA GLU A 231 -14.55 -17.68 5.24
C GLU A 231 -14.70 -17.81 3.70
N TRP A 232 -15.63 -17.05 3.11
CA TRP A 232 -15.73 -16.96 1.65
C TRP A 232 -14.42 -16.43 1.06
N LEU A 233 -13.89 -15.33 1.62
CA LEU A 233 -12.63 -14.74 1.17
C LEU A 233 -11.47 -15.72 1.33
N ARG A 234 -11.38 -16.42 2.47
CA ARG A 234 -10.36 -17.45 2.72
C ARG A 234 -10.40 -18.53 1.66
N ALA A 235 -11.57 -19.04 1.35
CA ALA A 235 -11.74 -20.08 0.32
C ALA A 235 -11.28 -19.65 -1.08
N GLN A 236 -11.35 -18.34 -1.41
CA GLN A 236 -10.83 -17.84 -2.69
C GLN A 236 -9.28 -17.90 -2.72
N PHE A 237 -8.63 -17.45 -1.64
CA PHE A 237 -7.16 -17.48 -1.53
C PHE A 237 -6.59 -18.89 -1.39
N GLU A 238 -7.28 -19.81 -0.68
CA GLU A 238 -6.89 -21.22 -0.59
C GLU A 238 -6.84 -21.90 -1.96
N LYS A 239 -7.78 -21.56 -2.83
CA LYS A 239 -7.84 -22.06 -4.21
C LYS A 239 -6.93 -21.29 -5.17
N ASN A 240 -6.21 -20.29 -4.71
CA ASN A 240 -5.43 -19.35 -5.54
C ASN A 240 -6.24 -18.86 -6.75
N ARG A 241 -7.51 -18.49 -6.54
CA ARG A 241 -8.34 -17.97 -7.63
C ARG A 241 -7.77 -16.65 -8.17
N PRO A 242 -7.90 -16.41 -9.49
CA PRO A 242 -7.54 -15.13 -10.09
C PRO A 242 -8.20 -13.94 -9.37
N ILE A 243 -7.42 -12.92 -9.01
CA ILE A 243 -7.92 -11.80 -8.21
C ILE A 243 -9.04 -11.03 -8.94
N ASN A 244 -8.96 -10.91 -10.26
CA ASN A 244 -10.02 -10.30 -11.07
C ASN A 244 -11.34 -11.07 -11.00
N GLU A 245 -11.32 -12.40 -10.94
CA GLU A 245 -12.52 -13.21 -10.76
C GLU A 245 -13.13 -13.02 -9.37
N ILE A 246 -12.29 -12.95 -8.33
CA ILE A 246 -12.75 -12.69 -6.96
C ILE A 246 -13.48 -11.34 -6.90
N VAL A 247 -12.94 -10.31 -7.55
CA VAL A 247 -13.55 -8.98 -7.60
C VAL A 247 -14.83 -8.98 -8.45
N GLN A 248 -14.87 -9.75 -9.53
CA GLN A 248 -16.10 -9.93 -10.33
C GLN A 248 -17.21 -10.58 -9.50
N ASP A 249 -16.91 -11.64 -8.77
CA ASP A 249 -17.89 -12.30 -7.87
C ASP A 249 -18.37 -11.35 -6.77
N LEU A 250 -17.47 -10.53 -6.24
CA LEU A 250 -17.78 -9.55 -5.20
C LEU A 250 -18.73 -8.47 -5.71
N LEU A 251 -18.39 -7.82 -6.83
CA LEU A 251 -19.17 -6.72 -7.38
C LEU A 251 -20.47 -7.22 -8.05
N GLY A 252 -20.46 -8.39 -8.65
CA GLY A 252 -21.65 -9.02 -9.23
C GLY A 252 -22.55 -9.74 -8.22
N ALA A 253 -22.20 -9.76 -6.93
CA ALA A 253 -22.89 -10.55 -5.92
C ALA A 253 -24.39 -10.24 -5.81
N LYS A 254 -25.21 -11.30 -5.80
CA LYS A 254 -26.67 -11.23 -5.62
C LYS A 254 -27.16 -12.48 -4.87
N GLY A 255 -28.37 -12.39 -4.31
CA GLY A 255 -28.95 -13.43 -3.47
C GLY A 255 -28.77 -13.17 -1.99
N GLY A 256 -29.04 -14.17 -1.18
CA GLY A 256 -28.90 -14.10 0.29
C GLY A 256 -27.43 -13.99 0.71
N THR A 257 -27.13 -13.10 1.67
CA THR A 257 -25.77 -12.89 2.17
C THR A 257 -25.20 -14.06 2.98
N PHE A 258 -26.02 -15.06 3.30
CA PHE A 258 -25.56 -16.30 3.92
C PHE A 258 -25.20 -17.35 2.87
N SER A 259 -26.00 -17.48 1.81
CA SER A 259 -25.76 -18.41 0.71
C SER A 259 -24.73 -17.87 -0.29
N ASN A 260 -24.66 -16.56 -0.47
CA ASN A 260 -23.63 -15.87 -1.26
C ASN A 260 -22.96 -14.78 -0.42
N PRO A 261 -21.95 -15.15 0.40
CA PRO A 261 -21.33 -14.23 1.36
C PRO A 261 -20.61 -13.02 0.73
N ALA A 262 -20.23 -13.07 -0.55
CA ALA A 262 -19.70 -11.92 -1.29
C ALA A 262 -20.66 -10.72 -1.26
N GLY A 263 -21.97 -10.95 -1.20
CA GLY A 263 -23.00 -9.92 -1.08
C GLY A 263 -22.91 -9.06 0.19
N ASN A 264 -22.16 -9.51 1.20
CA ASN A 264 -21.91 -8.74 2.42
C ASN A 264 -21.12 -7.45 2.14
N PHE A 265 -20.38 -7.35 1.05
CA PHE A 265 -19.78 -6.10 0.57
C PHE A 265 -20.81 -4.97 0.48
N TYR A 266 -22.00 -5.27 -0.02
CA TYR A 266 -23.11 -4.32 -0.13
C TYR A 266 -23.87 -4.07 1.18
N GLN A 267 -23.62 -4.87 2.20
CA GLN A 267 -24.24 -4.72 3.52
C GLN A 267 -23.39 -3.83 4.44
N ILE A 268 -22.06 -3.87 4.30
CA ILE A 268 -21.13 -3.04 5.08
C ILE A 268 -21.30 -1.56 4.72
N GLN A 269 -21.41 -1.24 3.43
CA GLN A 269 -21.63 0.14 2.97
C GLN A 269 -22.94 0.22 2.19
N THR A 270 -23.90 0.97 2.73
CA THR A 270 -25.25 1.09 2.14
C THR A 270 -25.45 2.37 1.33
N ASP A 271 -24.71 3.43 1.63
CA ASP A 271 -24.70 4.65 0.84
C ASP A 271 -24.01 4.41 -0.50
N GLN A 272 -24.69 4.73 -1.59
CA GLN A 272 -24.19 4.43 -2.95
C GLN A 272 -22.97 5.27 -3.37
N LEU A 273 -22.84 6.51 -2.89
CA LEU A 273 -21.70 7.36 -3.20
C LEU A 273 -20.46 6.89 -2.45
N LYS A 274 -20.59 6.60 -1.16
CA LYS A 274 -19.52 6.02 -0.35
C LYS A 274 -19.11 4.62 -0.81
N LEU A 275 -20.07 3.82 -1.28
CA LEU A 275 -19.78 2.51 -1.85
C LEU A 275 -18.92 2.63 -3.12
N MET A 276 -19.24 3.61 -3.97
CA MET A 276 -18.44 3.93 -5.15
C MET A 276 -17.04 4.42 -4.75
N GLU A 277 -16.94 5.34 -3.78
CA GLU A 277 -15.65 5.82 -3.27
C GLU A 277 -14.79 4.69 -2.74
N ASN A 278 -15.37 3.78 -1.92
CA ASN A 278 -14.68 2.61 -1.43
C ASN A 278 -14.23 1.68 -2.58
N ALA A 279 -15.09 1.43 -3.56
CA ALA A 279 -14.75 0.58 -4.69
C ALA A 279 -13.60 1.16 -5.54
N THR A 280 -13.60 2.48 -5.80
CA THR A 280 -12.51 3.15 -6.52
C THR A 280 -11.20 3.10 -5.73
N GLN A 281 -11.26 3.31 -4.43
CA GLN A 281 -10.07 3.31 -3.57
C GLN A 281 -9.49 1.90 -3.43
N ILE A 282 -10.32 0.88 -3.21
CA ILE A 282 -9.87 -0.53 -3.07
C ILE A 282 -9.32 -1.07 -4.39
N PHE A 283 -10.08 -0.91 -5.50
CA PHE A 283 -9.78 -1.62 -6.74
C PHE A 283 -8.95 -0.81 -7.74
N MET A 284 -8.96 0.51 -7.65
CA MET A 284 -8.23 1.38 -8.56
C MET A 284 -7.21 2.30 -7.88
N GLY A 285 -7.16 2.30 -6.54
CA GLY A 285 -6.22 3.11 -5.76
C GLY A 285 -6.52 4.61 -5.80
N MET A 286 -7.75 5.02 -6.12
CA MET A 286 -8.10 6.42 -6.33
C MET A 286 -9.07 6.94 -5.28
N ARG A 287 -8.79 8.13 -4.73
CA ARG A 287 -9.63 8.83 -3.76
C ARG A 287 -10.51 9.84 -4.48
N MET A 288 -11.80 9.53 -4.63
CA MET A 288 -12.75 10.33 -5.42
C MET A 288 -13.53 11.36 -4.59
N GLN A 289 -13.42 11.40 -3.28
CA GLN A 289 -14.26 12.18 -2.36
C GLN A 289 -14.28 13.67 -2.69
N CYS A 290 -13.15 14.27 -3.11
CA CYS A 290 -13.11 15.68 -3.47
C CYS A 290 -14.02 16.02 -4.67
N ALA A 291 -14.16 15.08 -5.61
CA ALA A 291 -14.98 15.27 -6.79
C ALA A 291 -16.50 15.26 -6.53
N GLN A 292 -16.92 14.94 -5.30
CA GLN A 292 -18.33 15.02 -4.89
C GLN A 292 -18.90 16.45 -4.90
N CYS A 293 -18.09 17.44 -4.49
CA CYS A 293 -18.56 18.82 -4.28
C CYS A 293 -18.01 19.82 -5.31
N HIS A 294 -16.87 19.52 -5.92
CA HIS A 294 -16.20 20.34 -6.95
C HIS A 294 -15.29 19.44 -7.79
N ASN A 295 -14.85 19.90 -8.95
CA ASN A 295 -13.85 19.17 -9.71
C ASN A 295 -12.61 18.92 -8.86
N HIS A 296 -12.01 17.73 -8.96
CA HIS A 296 -10.91 17.34 -8.10
C HIS A 296 -9.73 18.32 -8.21
N PRO A 297 -9.25 18.93 -7.10
CA PRO A 297 -8.29 20.05 -7.17
C PRO A 297 -6.87 19.61 -7.57
N PHE A 298 -6.55 18.32 -7.45
CA PHE A 298 -5.22 17.76 -7.67
C PHE A 298 -5.21 16.60 -8.67
N ASP A 299 -6.37 16.34 -9.33
CA ASP A 299 -6.52 15.29 -10.32
C ASP A 299 -7.45 15.74 -11.43
N ARG A 300 -7.61 14.93 -12.48
CA ARG A 300 -8.43 15.21 -13.67
C ARG A 300 -9.93 14.95 -13.49
N TRP A 301 -10.34 14.34 -12.39
CA TRP A 301 -11.72 13.91 -12.20
C TRP A 301 -12.66 15.07 -11.93
N THR A 302 -13.72 15.14 -12.72
CA THR A 302 -14.77 16.16 -12.58
C THR A 302 -15.90 15.65 -11.69
N MET A 303 -16.78 16.56 -11.26
CA MET A 303 -18.04 16.18 -10.61
C MET A 303 -18.89 15.27 -11.52
N ASP A 304 -18.92 15.55 -12.83
CA ASP A 304 -19.65 14.74 -13.81
C ASP A 304 -19.10 13.29 -13.81
N ASP A 305 -17.78 13.09 -13.81
CA ASP A 305 -17.17 11.76 -13.74
C ASP A 305 -17.53 11.04 -12.43
N TYR A 306 -17.53 11.76 -11.31
CA TYR A 306 -17.89 11.21 -10.00
C TYR A 306 -19.33 10.67 -10.00
N TYR A 307 -20.31 11.49 -10.37
CA TYR A 307 -21.72 11.10 -10.35
C TYR A 307 -22.07 10.07 -11.43
N ALA A 308 -21.42 10.15 -12.60
CA ALA A 308 -21.59 9.16 -13.67
C ALA A 308 -21.05 7.79 -13.24
N PHE A 309 -19.88 7.73 -12.59
CA PHE A 309 -19.33 6.47 -12.10
C PHE A 309 -20.14 5.90 -10.93
N ALA A 310 -20.61 6.76 -10.02
CA ALA A 310 -21.49 6.35 -8.91
C ALA A 310 -22.79 5.68 -9.40
N ASN A 311 -23.23 6.00 -10.61
CA ASN A 311 -24.46 5.44 -11.17
C ASN A 311 -24.38 3.94 -11.49
N PHE A 312 -23.19 3.31 -11.49
CA PHE A 312 -23.08 1.85 -11.53
C PHE A 312 -23.67 1.18 -10.28
N PHE A 313 -23.72 1.88 -9.15
CA PHE A 313 -24.20 1.37 -7.86
C PHE A 313 -25.64 1.79 -7.52
N SER A 314 -26.31 2.55 -8.39
CA SER A 314 -27.63 3.15 -8.09
C SER A 314 -28.78 2.15 -7.98
N GLN A 315 -28.66 0.98 -8.61
CA GLN A 315 -29.73 -0.01 -8.72
C GLN A 315 -29.64 -1.16 -7.72
N ILE A 316 -28.83 -1.02 -6.68
CA ILE A 316 -28.69 -2.05 -5.63
C ILE A 316 -29.91 -2.07 -4.74
N GLY A 317 -30.66 -3.17 -4.80
CA GLY A 317 -31.76 -3.48 -3.90
C GLY A 317 -31.29 -4.32 -2.72
N ARG A 318 -31.87 -4.05 -1.55
CA ARG A 318 -31.64 -4.82 -0.32
C ARG A 318 -32.98 -5.12 0.33
N LYS A 319 -33.28 -6.37 0.65
CA LYS A 319 -34.48 -6.75 1.40
C LYS A 319 -34.10 -7.73 2.52
N GLY A 320 -34.91 -7.78 3.57
CA GLY A 320 -34.78 -8.76 4.64
C GLY A 320 -35.05 -10.19 4.13
N SER A 321 -34.51 -11.16 4.85
CA SER A 321 -34.83 -12.58 4.76
C SER A 321 -35.63 -13.01 6.00
N GLU A 322 -35.97 -14.28 6.14
CA GLU A 322 -36.57 -14.85 7.35
C GLU A 322 -35.65 -14.70 8.57
N ASP A 323 -34.35 -14.90 8.38
CA ASP A 323 -33.33 -14.53 9.39
C ASP A 323 -33.07 -13.02 9.29
N ASN A 324 -33.36 -12.27 10.35
CA ASN A 324 -33.20 -10.82 10.40
C ASN A 324 -31.74 -10.34 10.20
N ARG A 325 -30.76 -11.23 10.33
CA ARG A 325 -29.32 -10.97 10.10
C ARG A 325 -28.94 -11.12 8.64
N GLU A 326 -29.77 -11.80 7.84
CA GLU A 326 -29.53 -11.98 6.41
C GLU A 326 -30.16 -10.86 5.60
N ARG A 327 -29.48 -10.45 4.53
CA ARG A 327 -30.02 -9.55 3.50
C ARG A 327 -29.96 -10.23 2.16
N ILE A 328 -30.97 -9.98 1.35
CA ILE A 328 -31.01 -10.43 -0.04
C ILE A 328 -30.63 -9.23 -0.89
N ILE A 329 -29.52 -9.35 -1.61
CA ILE A 329 -29.00 -8.36 -2.55
C ILE A 329 -29.55 -8.66 -3.94
N TYR A 330 -30.09 -7.66 -4.60
CA TYR A 330 -30.66 -7.83 -5.94
C TYR A 330 -30.53 -6.55 -6.78
N ASN A 331 -30.65 -6.69 -8.10
CA ASN A 331 -30.77 -5.55 -9.00
C ASN A 331 -32.23 -5.09 -9.06
N ARG A 332 -32.50 -3.83 -8.70
CA ARG A 332 -33.85 -3.24 -8.80
C ARG A 332 -34.28 -2.96 -10.25
N GLY A 333 -33.32 -2.91 -11.18
CA GLY A 333 -33.57 -2.56 -12.59
C GLY A 333 -33.97 -1.10 -12.82
N SER A 334 -34.02 -0.28 -11.77
CA SER A 334 -34.37 1.14 -11.83
C SER A 334 -33.66 1.92 -10.73
N GLY A 335 -33.54 3.22 -10.94
CA GLY A 335 -32.82 4.15 -10.07
C GLY A 335 -31.60 4.73 -10.75
N ASP A 336 -31.39 6.03 -10.57
CA ASP A 336 -30.29 6.77 -11.15
C ASP A 336 -29.70 7.75 -10.14
N VAL A 337 -28.40 7.99 -10.27
CA VAL A 337 -27.71 9.07 -9.58
C VAL A 337 -27.96 10.37 -10.32
N ARG A 338 -28.24 11.42 -9.57
CA ARG A 338 -28.41 12.78 -10.08
C ARG A 338 -27.26 13.66 -9.66
N HIS A 339 -26.79 14.49 -10.57
CA HIS A 339 -25.78 15.48 -10.28
C HIS A 339 -26.32 16.52 -9.29
N VAL A 340 -25.54 16.87 -8.28
CA VAL A 340 -25.97 17.83 -7.24
C VAL A 340 -26.25 19.22 -7.81
N VAL A 341 -25.54 19.61 -8.85
CA VAL A 341 -25.78 20.86 -9.61
C VAL A 341 -26.73 20.56 -10.77
N GLY A 342 -27.86 21.25 -10.84
CA GLY A 342 -28.83 21.12 -11.91
C GLY A 342 -29.70 19.85 -11.88
N ASN A 343 -29.53 18.96 -10.93
CA ASN A 343 -30.35 17.75 -10.74
C ASN A 343 -30.47 16.85 -11.98
N LYS A 344 -29.43 16.88 -12.85
CA LYS A 344 -29.36 16.11 -14.09
C LYS A 344 -29.09 14.62 -13.77
N ILE A 345 -29.79 13.72 -14.48
CA ILE A 345 -29.48 12.28 -14.44
C ILE A 345 -28.14 12.05 -15.13
N MET A 346 -27.23 11.34 -14.45
CA MET A 346 -25.91 11.04 -14.99
C MET A 346 -25.90 9.61 -15.55
N PRO A 347 -25.61 9.42 -16.86
CA PRO A 347 -25.46 8.06 -17.40
C PRO A 347 -24.25 7.35 -16.75
N PRO A 348 -24.31 6.03 -16.49
CA PRO A 348 -23.12 5.31 -16.04
C PRO A 348 -21.97 5.47 -17.05
N LYS A 349 -20.80 5.89 -16.58
CA LYS A 349 -19.61 6.11 -17.41
C LYS A 349 -18.38 5.55 -16.70
N PHE A 350 -17.53 4.85 -17.43
CA PHE A 350 -16.25 4.40 -16.90
C PHE A 350 -15.30 5.58 -16.67
N LEU A 351 -14.49 5.51 -15.62
CA LEU A 351 -13.49 6.55 -15.35
C LEU A 351 -12.43 6.57 -16.45
N GLY A 352 -12.33 7.71 -17.14
CA GLY A 352 -11.44 7.87 -18.29
C GLY A 352 -11.84 7.05 -19.53
N GLY A 353 -13.02 6.42 -19.51
CA GLY A 353 -13.54 5.57 -20.58
C GLY A 353 -14.87 6.06 -21.16
N GLU A 354 -15.54 5.15 -21.84
CA GLU A 354 -16.82 5.40 -22.54
C GLU A 354 -18.05 5.22 -21.62
N VAL A 355 -19.19 5.57 -22.14
CA VAL A 355 -20.52 5.26 -21.59
C VAL A 355 -20.92 3.87 -22.11
N PRO A 356 -20.93 2.82 -21.27
CA PRO A 356 -21.28 1.49 -21.73
C PRO A 356 -22.78 1.29 -21.96
N ASP A 357 -23.14 0.31 -22.80
CA ASP A 357 -24.52 -0.14 -22.89
C ASP A 357 -24.90 -0.93 -21.63
N VAL A 358 -25.77 -0.35 -20.81
CA VAL A 358 -26.31 -0.95 -19.57
C VAL A 358 -27.78 -1.33 -19.66
N LYS A 359 -28.40 -1.20 -20.85
CA LYS A 359 -29.83 -1.47 -21.04
C LYS A 359 -30.14 -2.94 -20.76
N GLY A 360 -31.04 -3.20 -19.79
CA GLY A 360 -31.43 -4.56 -19.40
C GLY A 360 -30.34 -5.36 -18.69
N LYS A 361 -29.21 -4.73 -18.32
CA LYS A 361 -28.10 -5.40 -17.62
C LYS A 361 -28.01 -4.93 -16.17
N ASP A 362 -27.42 -5.75 -15.33
CA ASP A 362 -26.99 -5.31 -13.99
C ASP A 362 -25.73 -4.43 -14.15
N ARG A 363 -25.84 -3.17 -13.79
CA ARG A 363 -24.76 -2.18 -13.93
C ARG A 363 -23.48 -2.60 -13.19
N ARG A 364 -23.62 -3.32 -12.08
CA ARG A 364 -22.50 -3.84 -11.29
C ARG A 364 -21.70 -4.91 -12.04
N GLU A 365 -22.40 -5.80 -12.77
CA GLU A 365 -21.76 -6.82 -13.62
C GLU A 365 -21.02 -6.18 -14.80
N VAL A 366 -21.56 -5.09 -15.37
CA VAL A 366 -20.90 -4.32 -16.43
C VAL A 366 -19.61 -3.66 -15.89
N LEU A 367 -19.69 -3.05 -14.70
CA LEU A 367 -18.52 -2.47 -14.03
C LEU A 367 -17.47 -3.54 -13.69
N ALA A 368 -17.90 -4.68 -13.12
CA ALA A 368 -17.01 -5.77 -12.74
C ALA A 368 -16.24 -6.36 -13.93
N LYS A 369 -16.90 -6.49 -15.09
CA LYS A 369 -16.24 -6.92 -16.33
C LYS A 369 -15.21 -5.91 -16.82
N TRP A 370 -15.54 -4.61 -16.78
CA TRP A 370 -14.59 -3.57 -17.17
C TRP A 370 -13.37 -3.51 -16.25
N LEU A 371 -13.57 -3.64 -14.93
CA LEU A 371 -12.45 -3.67 -13.98
C LEU A 371 -11.45 -4.79 -14.29
N ALA A 372 -11.95 -5.94 -14.71
CA ALA A 372 -11.15 -7.12 -15.02
C ALA A 372 -10.65 -7.17 -16.48
N SER A 373 -10.98 -6.18 -17.30
CA SER A 373 -10.59 -6.14 -18.71
C SER A 373 -9.23 -5.46 -18.91
N ASP A 374 -8.61 -5.74 -20.06
CA ASP A 374 -7.37 -5.06 -20.49
C ASP A 374 -7.58 -3.57 -20.79
N ASP A 375 -8.84 -3.15 -21.02
CA ASP A 375 -9.21 -1.74 -21.22
C ASP A 375 -9.19 -0.92 -19.92
N ASN A 376 -9.10 -1.59 -18.75
CA ASN A 376 -8.99 -0.91 -17.48
C ASN A 376 -7.51 -0.63 -17.14
N PRO A 377 -7.07 0.64 -17.14
CA PRO A 377 -5.67 0.97 -16.90
C PRO A 377 -5.28 1.00 -15.41
N PHE A 378 -6.22 0.77 -14.49
CA PHE A 378 -6.02 1.02 -13.07
C PHE A 378 -5.91 -0.25 -12.23
N PHE A 379 -6.79 -1.23 -12.45
CA PHE A 379 -6.97 -2.38 -11.55
C PHE A 379 -5.69 -3.20 -11.37
N ALA A 380 -5.11 -3.70 -12.45
CA ALA A 380 -3.91 -4.54 -12.37
C ALA A 380 -2.72 -3.80 -11.75
N ARG A 381 -2.55 -2.51 -12.09
CA ARG A 381 -1.49 -1.66 -11.51
C ARG A 381 -1.70 -1.42 -10.03
N ASN A 382 -2.95 -1.18 -9.60
CA ASN A 382 -3.27 -0.97 -8.19
C ASN A 382 -2.99 -2.22 -7.36
N ILE A 383 -3.44 -3.39 -7.82
CA ILE A 383 -3.14 -4.67 -7.15
C ILE A 383 -1.63 -4.89 -7.06
N ALA A 384 -0.91 -4.66 -8.16
CA ALA A 384 0.54 -4.79 -8.18
C ALA A 384 1.22 -3.83 -7.20
N ASN A 385 0.78 -2.57 -7.14
CA ASN A 385 1.30 -1.56 -6.21
C ASN A 385 1.07 -1.92 -4.73
N MET A 386 -0.12 -2.41 -4.39
CA MET A 386 -0.44 -2.86 -3.03
C MET A 386 0.42 -4.05 -2.59
N VAL A 387 0.63 -5.02 -3.48
CA VAL A 387 1.49 -6.18 -3.20
C VAL A 387 2.95 -5.74 -3.11
N TRP A 388 3.42 -4.90 -4.02
CA TRP A 388 4.75 -4.30 -3.99
C TRP A 388 5.02 -3.58 -2.65
N ALA A 389 4.12 -2.70 -2.22
CA ALA A 389 4.24 -1.96 -0.98
C ALA A 389 4.35 -2.87 0.25
N HIS A 390 3.66 -4.01 0.25
CA HIS A 390 3.78 -4.99 1.32
C HIS A 390 5.20 -5.53 1.46
N PHE A 391 5.85 -5.88 0.36
CA PHE A 391 7.20 -6.47 0.37
C PHE A 391 8.32 -5.44 0.47
N MET A 392 8.13 -4.27 -0.13
CA MET A 392 9.18 -3.22 -0.19
C MET A 392 9.06 -2.17 0.92
N GLY A 393 7.93 -2.14 1.64
CA GLY A 393 7.67 -1.20 2.72
C GLY A 393 7.09 0.13 2.26
N MET A 394 7.02 0.38 0.95
CA MET A 394 6.34 1.51 0.33
C MET A 394 5.91 1.16 -1.09
N GLY A 395 4.88 1.85 -1.59
CA GLY A 395 4.39 1.70 -2.96
C GLY A 395 5.30 2.34 -4.01
N ILE A 396 5.13 1.92 -5.24
CA ILE A 396 5.64 2.67 -6.41
C ILE A 396 4.84 3.97 -6.57
N VAL A 397 3.55 3.93 -6.23
CA VAL A 397 2.73 5.09 -5.86
C VAL A 397 2.52 5.04 -4.36
N GLU A 398 2.86 6.12 -3.64
CA GLU A 398 2.73 6.21 -2.20
C GLU A 398 2.00 7.51 -1.79
N PRO A 399 0.93 7.51 -0.98
CA PRO A 399 0.21 6.33 -0.46
C PRO A 399 -0.38 5.44 -1.55
N VAL A 400 -0.45 4.13 -1.28
CA VAL A 400 -0.84 3.12 -2.29
C VAL A 400 -2.26 3.31 -2.86
N ASP A 401 -3.12 3.97 -2.10
CA ASP A 401 -4.52 4.25 -2.42
C ASP A 401 -4.77 5.72 -2.82
N ASP A 402 -3.72 6.42 -3.29
CA ASP A 402 -3.78 7.83 -3.70
C ASP A 402 -3.16 8.05 -5.08
N VAL A 403 -3.60 7.23 -6.04
CA VAL A 403 -3.21 7.36 -7.46
C VAL A 403 -3.90 8.57 -8.08
N ARG A 404 -3.12 9.57 -8.48
CA ARG A 404 -3.60 10.81 -9.11
C ARG A 404 -2.50 11.46 -9.95
N ILE A 405 -2.86 12.39 -10.82
CA ILE A 405 -1.89 13.11 -11.67
C ILE A 405 -0.79 13.76 -10.82
N SER A 406 -1.16 14.39 -9.70
CA SER A 406 -0.21 15.07 -8.81
C SER A 406 0.61 14.14 -7.90
N ASN A 407 0.35 12.84 -7.96
CA ASN A 407 1.10 11.79 -7.22
C ASN A 407 1.49 10.65 -8.18
N PRO A 408 2.39 10.88 -9.15
CA PRO A 408 2.76 9.88 -10.13
C PRO A 408 3.61 8.77 -9.52
N PRO A 409 3.69 7.60 -10.17
CA PRO A 409 4.60 6.53 -9.78
C PRO A 409 6.05 6.99 -9.74
N SER A 410 6.81 6.58 -8.73
CA SER A 410 8.26 6.81 -8.66
C SER A 410 9.02 6.08 -9.77
N ASN A 411 8.48 4.96 -10.25
CA ASN A 411 8.98 4.19 -11.40
C ASN A 411 7.80 3.73 -12.27
N PRO A 412 7.35 4.58 -13.22
CA PRO A 412 6.18 4.28 -14.07
C PRO A 412 6.34 3.00 -14.89
N GLU A 413 7.54 2.78 -15.43
CA GLU A 413 7.85 1.62 -16.27
C GLU A 413 7.75 0.31 -15.48
N LEU A 414 8.20 0.31 -14.23
CA LEU A 414 8.07 -0.83 -13.33
C LEU A 414 6.60 -1.14 -13.01
N LEU A 415 5.82 -0.11 -12.64
CA LEU A 415 4.42 -0.29 -12.29
C LEU A 415 3.60 -0.81 -13.47
N GLU A 416 3.88 -0.27 -14.66
CA GLU A 416 3.25 -0.71 -15.91
C GLU A 416 3.57 -2.18 -16.21
N GLU A 417 4.82 -2.58 -16.11
CA GLU A 417 5.24 -3.96 -16.38
C GLU A 417 4.68 -4.95 -15.36
N LEU A 418 4.67 -4.59 -14.06
CA LEU A 418 4.04 -5.41 -13.02
C LEU A 418 2.56 -5.62 -13.30
N GLY A 419 1.82 -4.54 -13.62
CA GLY A 419 0.39 -4.63 -13.96
C GLY A 419 0.13 -5.48 -15.20
N LYS A 420 0.91 -5.28 -16.27
CA LYS A 420 0.80 -6.07 -17.52
C LYS A 420 1.08 -7.56 -17.29
N ARG A 421 2.12 -7.89 -16.50
CA ARG A 421 2.45 -9.29 -16.20
C ARG A 421 1.39 -9.94 -15.34
N LEU A 422 0.86 -9.22 -14.35
CA LEU A 422 -0.24 -9.73 -13.54
C LEU A 422 -1.47 -10.05 -14.41
N ALA A 423 -1.88 -9.13 -15.30
CA ALA A 423 -3.02 -9.34 -16.19
C ALA A 423 -2.77 -10.50 -17.17
N LYS A 424 -1.63 -10.49 -17.90
CA LYS A 424 -1.27 -11.55 -18.85
C LYS A 424 -1.06 -12.91 -18.18
N GLY A 425 -0.63 -12.94 -16.93
CA GLY A 425 -0.49 -14.14 -16.11
C GLY A 425 -1.80 -14.65 -15.51
N GLY A 426 -2.96 -14.14 -15.97
CA GLY A 426 -4.27 -14.56 -15.48
C GLY A 426 -4.54 -14.12 -14.03
N TYR A 427 -3.96 -13.02 -13.60
CA TYR A 427 -4.10 -12.48 -12.25
C TYR A 427 -3.68 -13.46 -11.13
N ASP A 428 -2.67 -14.30 -11.41
CA ASP A 428 -2.09 -15.21 -10.42
C ASP A 428 -1.33 -14.42 -9.34
N PHE A 429 -1.94 -14.37 -8.17
CA PHE A 429 -1.42 -13.62 -7.02
C PHE A 429 -0.09 -14.18 -6.50
N LYS A 430 0.04 -15.51 -6.46
CA LYS A 430 1.28 -16.15 -6.01
C LYS A 430 2.44 -15.90 -6.97
N GLN A 431 2.16 -15.83 -8.28
CA GLN A 431 3.18 -15.52 -9.27
C GLN A 431 3.75 -14.10 -9.08
N LEU A 432 2.89 -13.11 -8.81
CA LEU A 432 3.34 -11.75 -8.52
C LEU A 432 4.25 -11.71 -7.28
N VAL A 433 3.87 -12.38 -6.21
CA VAL A 433 4.69 -12.48 -4.99
C VAL A 433 6.03 -13.18 -5.28
N ARG A 434 6.00 -14.26 -6.06
CA ARG A 434 7.22 -14.98 -6.49
C ARG A 434 8.17 -14.07 -7.25
N ASP A 435 7.67 -13.29 -8.19
CA ASP A 435 8.49 -12.38 -8.99
C ASP A 435 9.16 -11.32 -8.11
N ILE A 436 8.40 -10.72 -7.18
CA ILE A 436 8.94 -9.71 -6.24
C ILE A 436 10.03 -10.32 -5.35
N CYS A 437 9.74 -11.45 -4.68
CA CYS A 437 10.67 -12.04 -3.72
C CYS A 437 11.95 -12.61 -4.36
N ASN A 438 11.88 -13.01 -5.64
CA ASN A 438 13.05 -13.49 -6.40
C ASN A 438 13.85 -12.36 -7.07
N SER A 439 13.38 -11.11 -7.04
CA SER A 439 14.17 -9.97 -7.53
C SER A 439 15.35 -9.68 -6.60
N ARG A 440 16.46 -9.26 -7.14
CA ARG A 440 17.61 -8.76 -6.36
C ARG A 440 17.22 -7.49 -5.58
N THR A 441 16.29 -6.72 -6.09
CA THR A 441 15.74 -5.53 -5.45
C THR A 441 15.14 -5.85 -4.07
N TYR A 442 14.33 -6.90 -3.94
CA TYR A 442 13.80 -7.37 -2.65
C TYR A 442 14.90 -7.92 -1.73
N GLN A 443 15.93 -8.53 -2.32
CA GLN A 443 17.01 -9.19 -1.59
C GLN A 443 18.15 -8.25 -1.17
N ARG A 444 18.03 -6.92 -1.38
CA ARG A 444 19.04 -5.95 -0.94
C ARG A 444 19.14 -5.89 0.58
N THR A 445 20.34 -5.53 1.06
CA THR A 445 20.54 -5.19 2.47
C THR A 445 19.95 -3.81 2.79
N VAL A 446 19.67 -3.57 4.07
CA VAL A 446 19.27 -2.25 4.60
C VAL A 446 20.46 -1.29 4.74
N GLN A 447 21.69 -1.78 4.65
CA GLN A 447 22.89 -0.96 4.76
C GLN A 447 23.01 -0.04 3.55
N SER A 448 23.10 1.26 3.82
CA SER A 448 23.27 2.27 2.78
C SER A 448 24.73 2.41 2.35
N ASN A 449 24.94 2.88 1.11
CA ASN A 449 26.19 3.43 0.63
C ASN A 449 26.07 4.96 0.47
N GLU A 450 27.14 5.62 0.11
CA GLU A 450 27.18 7.09 -0.01
C GLU A 450 26.14 7.64 -1.00
N SER A 451 25.89 6.92 -2.10
CA SER A 451 24.97 7.39 -3.15
C SER A 451 23.49 7.18 -2.81
N ASN A 452 23.16 6.17 -1.97
CA ASN A 452 21.76 5.81 -1.66
C ASN A 452 21.35 6.13 -0.21
N LYS A 453 22.22 6.79 0.56
CA LYS A 453 21.95 7.11 1.97
C LYS A 453 20.66 7.92 2.15
N ALA A 454 20.44 8.91 1.31
CA ALA A 454 19.25 9.74 1.30
C ALA A 454 18.10 9.20 0.44
N ASP A 455 18.32 8.10 -0.30
CA ASP A 455 17.28 7.51 -1.14
C ASP A 455 16.21 6.82 -0.28
N SER A 456 14.96 7.24 -0.48
CA SER A 456 13.78 6.66 0.16
C SER A 456 12.74 6.15 -0.84
N THR A 457 12.93 6.36 -2.16
CA THR A 457 11.88 6.13 -3.16
C THR A 457 12.28 5.23 -4.33
N ASN A 458 13.59 5.02 -4.57
CA ASN A 458 14.07 4.31 -5.75
C ASN A 458 14.44 2.85 -5.50
N PHE A 459 14.16 2.31 -4.32
CA PHE A 459 14.39 0.90 -3.97
C PHE A 459 15.85 0.44 -4.11
N ALA A 460 16.79 1.39 -3.94
CA ALA A 460 18.23 1.09 -4.02
C ALA A 460 18.74 0.23 -2.85
N LYS A 461 18.00 0.17 -1.77
CA LYS A 461 18.25 -0.64 -0.56
C LYS A 461 16.93 -1.13 0.03
N ALA A 462 16.97 -2.14 0.88
CA ALA A 462 15.79 -2.56 1.63
C ALA A 462 15.46 -1.51 2.71
N SER A 463 14.17 -1.41 3.05
CA SER A 463 13.67 -0.54 4.12
C SER A 463 13.55 -1.31 5.44
N ILE A 464 13.89 -0.64 6.54
CA ILE A 464 13.60 -1.15 7.89
C ILE A 464 12.16 -0.77 8.22
N ARG A 465 11.34 -1.74 8.59
CA ARG A 465 9.92 -1.51 8.88
C ARG A 465 9.48 -2.31 10.11
N ARG A 466 8.65 -1.69 10.94
CA ARG A 466 8.08 -2.38 12.09
C ARG A 466 7.18 -3.51 11.62
N VAL A 467 7.28 -4.65 12.27
CA VAL A 467 6.36 -5.78 12.07
C VAL A 467 4.94 -5.36 12.48
N ARG A 468 3.92 -5.76 11.72
CA ARG A 468 2.51 -5.46 12.00
C ARG A 468 2.09 -6.01 13.37
N ALA A 469 1.10 -5.36 13.99
CA ALA A 469 0.63 -5.71 15.34
C ALA A 469 0.25 -7.19 15.47
N GLU A 470 -0.51 -7.71 14.51
CA GLU A 470 -0.97 -9.10 14.51
C GLU A 470 0.20 -10.08 14.39
N VAL A 471 1.09 -9.82 13.44
CA VAL A 471 2.27 -10.65 13.21
C VAL A 471 3.22 -10.58 14.41
N LEU A 472 3.43 -9.39 14.99
CA LEU A 472 4.29 -9.23 16.17
C LEU A 472 3.76 -10.01 17.37
N LEU A 473 2.44 -9.97 17.64
CA LEU A 473 1.82 -10.75 18.70
C LEU A 473 1.96 -12.26 18.45
N ASP A 474 1.79 -12.69 17.20
CA ASP A 474 1.88 -14.09 16.80
C ASP A 474 3.33 -14.64 16.91
N ILE A 475 4.35 -13.86 16.50
CA ILE A 475 5.74 -14.29 16.63
C ILE A 475 6.23 -14.27 18.08
N ILE A 476 5.76 -13.32 18.91
CA ILE A 476 6.01 -13.36 20.35
C ILE A 476 5.44 -14.67 20.93
N SER A 477 4.19 -15.01 20.59
CA SER A 477 3.54 -16.23 21.07
C SER A 477 4.23 -17.49 20.55
N GLN A 478 4.73 -17.48 19.31
CA GLN A 478 5.49 -18.56 18.69
C GLN A 478 6.78 -18.85 19.47
N VAL A 479 7.64 -17.84 19.66
CA VAL A 479 8.95 -18.04 20.29
C VAL A 479 8.83 -18.32 21.80
N THR A 480 7.80 -17.78 22.45
CA THR A 480 7.53 -18.08 23.86
C THR A 480 6.74 -19.36 24.07
N ASN A 481 6.29 -20.04 23.02
CA ASN A 481 5.42 -21.22 23.09
C ASN A 481 4.16 -20.98 23.94
N THR A 482 3.52 -19.81 23.76
CA THR A 482 2.29 -19.43 24.47
C THR A 482 1.13 -19.32 23.51
N GLN A 483 -0.09 -19.35 24.03
CA GLN A 483 -1.31 -19.25 23.24
C GLN A 483 -2.00 -17.90 23.46
N ASN A 484 -2.61 -17.37 22.41
CA ASN A 484 -3.52 -16.24 22.51
C ASN A 484 -4.96 -16.73 22.58
N LYS A 485 -5.83 -15.86 23.10
CA LYS A 485 -7.27 -16.08 23.13
C LYS A 485 -7.98 -14.88 22.55
N PHE A 486 -8.75 -15.09 21.49
CA PHE A 486 -9.54 -14.05 20.84
C PHE A 486 -11.02 -14.44 20.87
N ARG A 487 -11.91 -13.43 20.96
CA ARG A 487 -13.35 -13.66 20.92
C ARG A 487 -13.75 -14.34 19.61
N GLY A 488 -14.49 -15.44 19.72
CA GLY A 488 -15.01 -16.17 18.55
C GLY A 488 -14.01 -17.07 17.84
N LEU A 489 -12.77 -17.20 18.34
CA LEU A 489 -11.76 -18.09 17.81
C LEU A 489 -11.36 -19.15 18.84
N PRO A 490 -10.87 -20.32 18.41
CA PRO A 490 -10.33 -21.33 19.31
C PRO A 490 -9.07 -20.81 20.04
N ASN A 491 -8.79 -21.42 21.20
CA ASN A 491 -7.55 -21.11 21.93
C ASN A 491 -6.33 -21.44 21.06
N GLY A 492 -5.36 -20.54 21.04
CA GLY A 492 -4.15 -20.68 20.23
C GLY A 492 -4.30 -20.22 18.78
N ALA A 493 -5.46 -19.67 18.38
CA ALA A 493 -5.59 -19.03 17.08
C ALA A 493 -4.62 -17.86 16.94
N SER A 494 -4.11 -17.65 15.74
CA SER A 494 -3.24 -16.52 15.40
C SER A 494 -4.02 -15.22 15.34
N ALA A 495 -3.38 -14.11 15.69
CA ALA A 495 -3.99 -12.78 15.60
C ALA A 495 -4.36 -12.38 14.16
N VAL A 496 -3.62 -12.89 13.18
CA VAL A 496 -3.93 -12.72 11.75
C VAL A 496 -5.25 -13.39 11.34
N GLU A 497 -5.80 -14.32 12.15
CA GLU A 497 -7.08 -14.99 11.90
C GLU A 497 -8.29 -14.25 12.50
N ILE A 498 -8.08 -13.10 13.15
CA ILE A 498 -9.18 -12.32 13.72
C ILE A 498 -10.14 -11.86 12.63
N VAL A 499 -11.35 -12.43 12.66
CA VAL A 499 -12.41 -12.18 11.67
C VAL A 499 -12.91 -10.75 11.72
N ASP A 500 -13.25 -10.27 12.92
CA ASP A 500 -13.92 -9.00 13.14
C ASP A 500 -12.94 -7.87 13.46
N GLY A 501 -12.97 -6.81 12.68
CA GLY A 501 -12.14 -5.61 12.90
C GLY A 501 -12.32 -5.01 14.30
N ARG A 502 -13.50 -5.15 14.92
CA ARG A 502 -13.75 -4.65 16.27
C ARG A 502 -13.19 -5.53 17.40
N THR A 503 -12.79 -6.76 17.10
CA THR A 503 -12.11 -7.62 18.07
C THR A 503 -10.67 -7.17 18.20
N SER A 504 -10.28 -6.68 19.38
CA SER A 504 -8.92 -6.22 19.65
C SER A 504 -8.50 -6.59 21.06
N THR A 505 -7.19 -6.46 21.32
CA THR A 505 -6.59 -6.53 22.65
C THR A 505 -5.82 -5.24 22.89
N PHE A 506 -5.44 -4.97 24.13
CA PHE A 506 -4.63 -3.78 24.44
C PHE A 506 -3.33 -3.75 23.62
N PHE A 507 -2.67 -4.90 23.45
CA PHE A 507 -1.48 -5.03 22.60
C PHE A 507 -1.79 -4.61 21.15
N LEU A 508 -2.79 -5.24 20.52
CA LEU A 508 -3.13 -4.99 19.11
C LEU A 508 -3.49 -3.53 18.86
N THR A 509 -4.25 -2.91 19.78
CA THR A 509 -4.60 -1.49 19.68
C THR A 509 -3.36 -0.59 19.82
N THR A 510 -2.51 -0.85 20.80
CA THR A 510 -1.27 -0.08 21.04
C THR A 510 -0.32 -0.16 19.85
N PHE A 511 -0.25 -1.32 19.20
CA PHE A 511 0.60 -1.55 18.03
C PHE A 511 -0.07 -1.21 16.69
N GLY A 512 -1.21 -0.52 16.71
CA GLY A 512 -1.82 0.09 15.53
C GLY A 512 -2.49 -0.89 14.57
N ARG A 513 -3.14 -1.94 15.10
CA ARG A 513 -4.01 -2.80 14.30
C ARG A 513 -5.17 -2.00 13.74
N ALA A 514 -5.51 -2.20 12.46
CA ALA A 514 -6.66 -1.58 11.81
C ALA A 514 -7.99 -2.02 12.45
N THR A 515 -8.87 -1.05 12.71
CA THR A 515 -10.27 -1.29 13.15
C THR A 515 -11.20 -1.62 11.98
N ARG A 516 -10.72 -1.45 10.75
CA ARG A 516 -11.43 -1.65 9.48
C ARG A 516 -12.62 -0.69 9.31
N ASP A 517 -12.49 0.52 9.88
CA ASP A 517 -13.53 1.56 9.77
C ASP A 517 -13.51 2.23 8.39
N THR A 518 -12.36 2.29 7.77
CA THR A 518 -12.16 2.88 6.44
C THR A 518 -11.44 1.90 5.50
N VAL A 519 -11.40 2.22 4.22
CA VAL A 519 -10.61 1.50 3.22
C VAL A 519 -9.20 2.09 3.04
N CYS A 520 -8.86 3.12 3.84
CA CYS A 520 -7.59 3.83 3.75
C CYS A 520 -6.42 2.94 4.16
N SER A 521 -5.36 2.94 3.36
CA SER A 521 -4.09 2.30 3.73
C SER A 521 -3.47 2.88 5.01
N CYS A 522 -3.83 4.10 5.36
CA CYS A 522 -3.38 4.82 6.55
C CYS A 522 -3.95 4.31 7.89
N GLU A 523 -4.96 3.41 7.86
CA GLU A 523 -5.59 2.90 9.08
C GLU A 523 -4.65 2.01 9.91
N VAL A 524 -3.73 1.35 9.26
CA VAL A 524 -2.67 0.58 9.93
C VAL A 524 -1.54 1.51 10.34
N ALA A 525 -1.42 1.76 11.66
CA ALA A 525 -0.36 2.63 12.18
C ALA A 525 0.93 1.85 12.42
N LEU A 526 1.90 1.98 11.51
CA LEU A 526 3.22 1.33 11.61
C LEU A 526 4.28 2.18 12.31
N GLU A 527 4.03 3.47 12.48
CA GLU A 527 4.98 4.40 13.11
C GLU A 527 5.24 4.01 14.58
N PRO A 528 6.50 3.93 15.00
CA PRO A 528 6.86 3.71 16.39
C PRO A 528 6.42 4.87 17.27
N ASN A 529 5.92 4.56 18.47
CA ASN A 529 5.57 5.58 19.47
C ASN A 529 5.93 5.15 20.90
N LEU A 530 5.87 6.12 21.82
CA LEU A 530 6.25 5.91 23.22
C LEU A 530 5.39 4.86 23.90
N SER A 531 4.08 4.80 23.61
CA SER A 531 3.18 3.82 24.24
C SER A 531 3.57 2.38 23.88
N GLN A 532 4.02 2.14 22.66
CA GLN A 532 4.52 0.84 22.22
C GLN A 532 5.80 0.45 22.98
N ALA A 533 6.74 1.38 23.11
CA ALA A 533 7.98 1.13 23.87
C ALA A 533 7.69 0.83 25.34
N LEU A 534 6.84 1.61 25.99
CA LEU A 534 6.42 1.38 27.38
C LEU A 534 5.69 0.04 27.55
N HIS A 535 4.84 -0.34 26.59
CA HIS A 535 4.14 -1.62 26.64
C HIS A 535 5.08 -2.81 26.51
N LEU A 536 6.10 -2.73 25.67
CA LEU A 536 7.11 -3.79 25.54
C LEU A 536 7.95 -3.90 26.80
N LEU A 537 8.37 -2.78 27.39
CA LEU A 537 9.24 -2.76 28.56
C LEU A 537 8.51 -3.17 29.85
N ASN A 538 7.28 -2.67 30.07
CA ASN A 538 6.58 -2.81 31.35
C ASN A 538 5.25 -3.58 31.24
N GLY A 539 4.80 -3.90 30.02
CA GLY A 539 3.52 -4.57 29.81
C GLY A 539 3.58 -6.06 30.09
N ASP A 540 2.45 -6.59 30.56
CA ASP A 540 2.32 -8.01 30.90
C ASP A 540 2.52 -8.96 29.70
N THR A 541 2.28 -8.48 28.46
CA THR A 541 2.28 -9.36 27.28
C THR A 541 3.63 -10.04 27.07
N VAL A 542 4.74 -9.31 27.07
CA VAL A 542 6.07 -9.88 26.84
C VAL A 542 6.59 -10.56 28.10
N ASN A 543 6.56 -9.86 29.25
CA ASN A 543 7.05 -10.36 30.53
C ASN A 543 6.37 -11.70 30.92
N SER A 544 5.05 -11.74 30.90
CA SER A 544 4.31 -12.94 31.27
C SER A 544 4.55 -14.10 30.31
N LYS A 545 4.62 -13.82 28.99
CA LYS A 545 4.81 -14.88 27.99
C LYS A 545 6.21 -15.50 28.04
N CYS A 546 7.27 -14.73 28.33
CA CYS A 546 8.62 -15.27 28.49
C CYS A 546 8.67 -16.33 29.58
N VAL A 547 8.00 -16.09 30.72
CA VAL A 547 7.99 -17.02 31.85
C VAL A 547 7.00 -18.18 31.66
N GLN A 548 5.75 -17.86 31.25
CA GLN A 548 4.65 -18.85 31.11
C GLN A 548 4.95 -19.96 30.11
N GLY A 549 5.61 -19.63 28.99
CA GLY A 549 5.94 -20.62 27.96
C GLY A 549 7.00 -21.61 28.37
N GLY A 550 7.83 -21.27 29.36
CA GLY A 550 8.83 -22.14 29.96
C GLY A 550 9.94 -22.55 28.99
N PHE A 551 10.24 -21.77 27.96
CA PHE A 551 11.28 -22.09 26.98
C PHE A 551 12.62 -22.33 27.64
N VAL A 552 13.11 -21.39 28.45
CA VAL A 552 14.39 -21.48 29.17
C VAL A 552 14.40 -22.66 30.12
N LYS A 553 13.35 -22.82 30.92
CA LYS A 553 13.21 -23.91 31.88
C LYS A 553 13.31 -25.28 31.19
N LYS A 554 12.55 -25.50 30.13
CA LYS A 554 12.56 -26.74 29.34
C LYS A 554 13.93 -27.03 28.72
N ALA A 555 14.62 -25.99 28.23
CA ALA A 555 15.95 -26.13 27.64
C ALA A 555 16.99 -26.58 28.70
N LEU A 556 16.95 -25.98 29.89
CA LEU A 556 17.83 -26.36 30.98
C LEU A 556 17.50 -27.76 31.56
N GLU A 557 16.21 -28.12 31.67
CA GLU A 557 15.77 -29.47 32.04
C GLU A 557 16.22 -30.53 31.03
N ALA A 558 16.30 -30.16 29.73
CA ALA A 558 16.89 -30.98 28.69
C ALA A 558 18.43 -31.01 28.71
N LYS A 559 19.05 -30.51 29.80
CA LYS A 559 20.51 -30.47 30.04
C LYS A 559 21.30 -29.66 29.02
N LYS A 560 20.67 -28.68 28.36
CA LYS A 560 21.38 -27.72 27.53
C LYS A 560 22.18 -26.77 28.41
N THR A 561 23.42 -26.46 27.99
CA THR A 561 24.22 -25.44 28.67
C THR A 561 23.65 -24.04 28.42
N PRO A 562 23.87 -23.07 29.33
CA PRO A 562 23.45 -21.69 29.09
C PRO A 562 23.90 -21.13 27.73
N SER A 563 25.12 -21.46 27.30
CA SER A 563 25.65 -21.10 25.98
C SER A 563 24.79 -21.63 24.81
N GLN A 564 24.32 -22.89 24.93
CA GLN A 564 23.43 -23.49 23.92
C GLN A 564 22.02 -22.85 23.93
N VAL A 565 21.52 -22.51 25.13
CA VAL A 565 20.22 -21.80 25.25
C VAL A 565 20.30 -20.42 24.59
N ILE A 566 21.39 -19.67 24.77
CA ILE A 566 21.61 -18.37 24.12
C ILE A 566 21.62 -18.54 22.60
N ASP A 567 22.34 -19.53 22.05
CA ASP A 567 22.35 -19.80 20.61
C ASP A 567 20.95 -20.10 20.07
N GLU A 568 20.17 -20.89 20.81
CA GLU A 568 18.81 -21.25 20.41
C GLU A 568 17.83 -20.07 20.49
N LEU A 569 17.94 -19.21 21.50
CA LEU A 569 17.16 -17.97 21.60
C LEU A 569 17.43 -17.04 20.41
N TYR A 570 18.70 -16.84 20.06
CA TYR A 570 19.06 -16.02 18.92
C TYR A 570 18.55 -16.60 17.60
N LEU A 571 18.73 -17.91 17.39
CA LEU A 571 18.23 -18.59 16.18
C LEU A 571 16.71 -18.50 16.07
N SER A 572 15.98 -18.74 17.16
CA SER A 572 14.51 -18.74 17.15
C SER A 572 13.91 -17.34 17.02
N CYS A 573 14.54 -16.32 17.62
CA CYS A 573 14.01 -14.96 17.64
C CYS A 573 14.53 -14.11 16.49
N LEU A 574 15.82 -14.24 16.13
CA LEU A 574 16.53 -13.36 15.20
C LEU A 574 16.99 -14.08 13.92
N ALA A 575 16.76 -15.40 13.82
CA ALA A 575 17.21 -16.26 12.71
C ALA A 575 18.72 -16.23 12.46
N ARG A 576 19.52 -15.93 13.47
CA ARG A 576 20.99 -15.96 13.44
C ARG A 576 21.58 -16.40 14.77
N LYS A 577 22.81 -16.85 14.77
CA LYS A 577 23.56 -17.05 16.01
C LYS A 577 24.08 -15.69 16.54
N PRO A 578 24.34 -15.58 17.86
CA PRO A 578 25.02 -14.42 18.39
C PRO A 578 26.44 -14.32 17.80
N THR A 579 26.92 -13.12 17.60
CA THR A 579 28.32 -12.88 17.27
C THR A 579 29.22 -13.28 18.46
N ALA A 580 30.50 -13.52 18.22
CA ALA A 580 31.44 -13.87 19.30
C ALA A 580 31.43 -12.83 20.45
N THR A 581 31.39 -11.54 20.10
CA THR A 581 31.33 -10.43 21.08
C THR A 581 30.00 -10.39 21.84
N GLU A 582 28.85 -10.63 21.16
CA GLU A 582 27.55 -10.72 21.84
C GLU A 582 27.57 -11.89 22.82
N LYS A 583 28.03 -13.07 22.38
CA LYS A 583 28.07 -14.29 23.19
C LYS A 583 28.95 -14.12 24.41
N GLU A 584 30.13 -13.55 24.26
CA GLU A 584 31.06 -13.25 25.37
C GLU A 584 30.41 -12.36 26.44
N LYS A 585 29.80 -11.25 26.01
CA LYS A 585 29.11 -10.30 26.90
C LYS A 585 27.95 -10.97 27.64
N LEU A 586 27.15 -11.79 26.94
CA LEU A 586 26.00 -12.48 27.54
C LEU A 586 26.42 -13.57 28.52
N MET A 587 27.46 -14.31 28.20
CA MET A 587 28.01 -15.33 29.11
C MET A 587 28.62 -14.75 30.38
N ALA A 588 29.03 -13.47 30.38
CA ALA A 588 29.54 -12.80 31.58
C ALA A 588 28.46 -12.60 32.67
N PHE A 589 27.18 -12.54 32.29
CA PHE A 589 26.07 -12.49 33.25
C PHE A 589 25.63 -13.85 33.78
N VAL A 590 26.00 -14.95 33.10
CA VAL A 590 25.68 -16.31 33.50
C VAL A 590 26.62 -16.73 34.60
N GLY A 591 26.08 -17.26 35.71
CA GLY A 591 26.88 -17.68 36.87
C GLY A 591 27.19 -16.56 37.87
N GLU A 592 26.55 -15.40 37.77
CA GLU A 592 26.59 -14.39 38.83
C GLU A 592 26.04 -14.96 40.16
N LYS A 593 26.76 -14.70 41.28
CA LYS A 593 26.50 -15.35 42.56
C LYS A 593 25.09 -15.18 43.14
N ASP A 594 24.39 -14.09 42.75
CA ASP A 594 23.12 -13.69 43.38
C ASP A 594 21.89 -14.00 42.51
N ARG A 595 22.06 -14.64 41.33
CA ARG A 595 20.98 -14.92 40.38
C ARG A 595 21.07 -16.33 39.82
N SER A 596 19.92 -16.96 39.59
CA SER A 596 19.91 -18.25 38.90
C SER A 596 20.13 -18.09 37.39
N ASP A 597 20.76 -19.08 36.74
CA ASP A 597 20.90 -19.09 35.28
C ASP A 597 19.54 -18.99 34.57
N THR A 598 18.48 -19.54 35.17
CA THR A 598 17.11 -19.44 34.65
C THR A 598 16.63 -17.98 34.59
N ASP A 599 16.87 -17.20 35.64
CA ASP A 599 16.45 -15.79 35.69
C ASP A 599 17.24 -14.95 34.69
N VAL A 600 18.56 -15.14 34.64
CA VAL A 600 19.44 -14.44 33.68
C VAL A 600 19.03 -14.75 32.25
N LEU A 601 18.77 -16.01 31.92
CA LEU A 601 18.35 -16.39 30.57
C LEU A 601 16.93 -15.93 30.21
N ASN A 602 16.01 -15.84 31.18
CA ASN A 602 14.69 -15.22 30.97
C ASN A 602 14.79 -13.71 30.72
N ASP A 603 15.66 -13.00 31.47
CA ASP A 603 15.92 -11.57 31.22
C ASP A 603 16.54 -11.34 29.85
N LEU A 604 17.46 -12.21 29.43
CA LEU A 604 18.02 -12.17 28.09
C LEU A 604 16.94 -12.40 27.03
N PHE A 605 16.08 -13.39 27.22
CA PHE A 605 14.97 -13.65 26.33
C PHE A 605 14.05 -12.42 26.20
N TRP A 606 13.68 -11.83 27.34
CA TRP A 606 12.94 -10.57 27.38
C TRP A 606 13.67 -9.45 26.63
N ALA A 607 14.98 -9.29 26.82
CA ALA A 607 15.77 -8.26 26.14
C ALA A 607 15.80 -8.46 24.62
N ILE A 608 15.90 -9.70 24.14
CA ILE A 608 15.83 -10.02 22.71
C ILE A 608 14.46 -9.62 22.14
N LEU A 609 13.36 -9.96 22.80
CA LEU A 609 12.01 -9.62 22.33
C LEU A 609 11.74 -8.10 22.32
N ASN A 610 12.48 -7.33 23.11
CA ASN A 610 12.44 -5.87 23.13
C ASN A 610 13.45 -5.23 22.18
N SER A 611 14.29 -6.00 21.52
CA SER A 611 15.31 -5.47 20.61
C SER A 611 14.68 -4.94 19.31
N LYS A 612 15.33 -3.93 18.72
CA LYS A 612 14.94 -3.44 17.38
C LYS A 612 15.00 -4.55 16.34
N GLU A 613 15.98 -5.44 16.43
CA GLU A 613 16.17 -6.55 15.50
C GLU A 613 14.99 -7.53 15.51
N PHE A 614 14.34 -7.75 16.68
CA PHE A 614 13.15 -8.59 16.77
C PHE A 614 11.89 -7.87 16.25
N ILE A 615 11.69 -6.59 16.64
CA ILE A 615 10.47 -5.84 16.39
C ILE A 615 10.37 -5.35 14.93
N PHE A 616 11.51 -5.16 14.27
CA PHE A 616 11.57 -4.66 12.90
C PHE A 616 11.99 -5.77 11.93
N ASN A 617 11.43 -5.71 10.73
CA ASN A 617 11.90 -6.47 9.58
C ASN A 617 12.91 -5.62 8.81
N HIS A 618 14.03 -6.22 8.39
CA HIS A 618 15.16 -5.53 7.77
C HIS A 618 15.81 -6.35 6.65
#